data_c788f39b487107abbce1b1f552a2cc42
#
_entry.id   c788f39b487107abbce1b1f552a2cc42
#
_cell.length_a   1.000
_cell.length_b   1.000
_cell.length_c   1.000
_cell.angle_alpha   90.00
_cell.angle_beta   90.00
_cell.angle_gamma   90.00
#
_symmetry.space_group_name_H-M   'P 1'
#
loop_
_entity.id
_entity.type
_entity.pdbx_description
1 polymer ?
#
loop_
_entity_poly.entity_id
_entity_poly.type
_entity_poly.pdbx_seq_one_letter_code
_entity_poly.pdbx_strand_id
1 'polypeptide(L)'
;SAYILSQGENILEQALAEEATALLKELENRTKEQPDAYKRPMYVGIYSVGPKLKTHSGKQIEELPHLTDVCVQEYAAGQMVYPAELLKNNVSGYALCEFTIDKEGVILRPHILKSTHPEFAEEALRIVKEMPNWTPALVGGKAVESDYTLYVPFRPQLYKEQLQIRERELSKKH
;
A
#
# COMPACT_ATOMS: atom_id res chain seq x y z
N SER A 1 -6.94 4.80 19.66
CA SER A 1 -7.66 4.09 18.64
C SER A 1 -8.06 5.04 17.52
N ALA A 2 -8.23 4.49 16.35
CA ALA A 2 -8.61 5.22 15.15
C ALA A 2 -9.97 5.93 15.26
N TYR A 3 -10.70 5.67 16.32
CA TYR A 3 -12.04 6.24 16.53
C TYR A 3 -12.03 7.66 17.02
N ILE A 4 -10.89 8.15 17.49
CA ILE A 4 -10.80 9.46 18.12
C ILE A 4 -10.03 10.41 17.24
N LEU A 5 -10.20 10.30 15.93
CA LEU A 5 -9.70 11.32 15.04
C LEU A 5 -10.51 12.60 15.23
N SER A 6 -9.83 13.73 15.30
CA SER A 6 -10.52 15.01 15.30
C SER A 6 -11.34 15.15 14.02
N GLN A 7 -12.39 15.98 14.02
CA GLN A 7 -13.19 16.19 12.81
C GLN A 7 -12.34 16.63 11.61
N GLY A 8 -11.28 17.40 11.85
CA GLY A 8 -10.36 17.82 10.80
C GLY A 8 -9.60 16.67 10.21
N GLU A 9 -9.18 15.70 11.03
CA GLU A 9 -8.49 14.48 10.57
C GLU A 9 -9.44 13.57 9.80
N ASN A 10 -10.70 13.47 10.24
CA ASN A 10 -11.72 12.71 9.52
C ASN A 10 -11.98 13.29 8.12
N ILE A 11 -12.02 14.60 7.98
CA ILE A 11 -12.18 15.26 6.69
C ILE A 11 -10.99 14.96 5.78
N LEU A 12 -9.78 15.05 6.32
CA LEU A 12 -8.56 14.73 5.57
C LEU A 12 -8.55 13.26 5.15
N GLU A 13 -8.94 12.36 6.05
CA GLU A 13 -9.01 10.93 5.76
C GLU A 13 -10.04 10.61 4.68
N GLN A 14 -11.20 11.26 4.72
CA GLN A 14 -12.22 11.13 3.67
C GLN A 14 -11.70 11.65 2.33
N ALA A 15 -11.02 12.78 2.31
CA ALA A 15 -10.43 13.33 1.09
C ALA A 15 -9.40 12.38 0.49
N LEU A 16 -8.54 11.78 1.32
CA LEU A 16 -7.57 10.79 0.87
C LEU A 16 -8.25 9.51 0.38
N ALA A 17 -9.32 9.08 1.03
CA ALA A 17 -10.09 7.91 0.61
C ALA A 17 -10.78 8.15 -0.74
N GLU A 18 -11.33 9.34 -0.95
CA GLU A 18 -11.93 9.72 -2.23
C GLU A 18 -10.89 9.74 -3.35
N GLU A 19 -9.69 10.27 -3.08
CA GLU A 19 -8.59 10.27 -4.01
C GLU A 19 -8.14 8.86 -4.34
N ALA A 20 -8.01 8.00 -3.34
CA ALA A 20 -7.66 6.59 -3.54
C ALA A 20 -8.72 5.87 -4.37
N THR A 21 -10.00 6.16 -4.15
CA THR A 21 -11.10 5.60 -4.93
C THR A 21 -11.03 6.03 -6.39
N ALA A 22 -10.73 7.30 -6.64
CA ALA A 22 -10.56 7.82 -7.99
C ALA A 22 -9.38 7.15 -8.71
N LEU A 23 -8.26 6.95 -8.00
CA LEU A 23 -7.10 6.24 -8.53
C LEU A 23 -7.42 4.78 -8.85
N LEU A 24 -8.18 4.11 -7.98
CA LEU A 24 -8.63 2.74 -8.21
C LEU A 24 -9.47 2.65 -9.48
N LYS A 25 -10.39 3.59 -9.67
CA LYS A 25 -11.23 3.63 -10.86
C LYS A 25 -10.40 3.85 -12.12
N GLU A 26 -9.40 4.73 -12.06
CA GLU A 26 -8.46 4.96 -13.16
C GLU A 26 -7.71 3.67 -13.53
N LEU A 27 -7.23 2.92 -12.53
CA LEU A 27 -6.56 1.64 -12.75
C LEU A 27 -7.51 0.61 -13.38
N GLU A 28 -8.76 0.56 -12.93
CA GLU A 28 -9.78 -0.32 -13.51
C GLU A 28 -10.04 -0.01 -14.99
N ASN A 29 -10.12 1.26 -15.34
CA ASN A 29 -10.32 1.68 -16.72
C ASN A 29 -9.14 1.32 -17.60
N ARG A 30 -7.92 1.53 -17.12
CA ARG A 30 -6.69 1.15 -17.83
C ARG A 30 -6.67 -0.34 -18.14
N THR A 31 -7.14 -1.14 -17.19
CA THR A 31 -7.23 -2.60 -17.33
C THR A 31 -8.23 -3.02 -18.41
N LYS A 32 -9.38 -2.32 -18.49
CA LYS A 32 -10.41 -2.58 -19.50
C LYS A 32 -9.92 -2.24 -20.90
N GLU A 33 -9.08 -1.22 -21.03
CA GLU A 33 -8.55 -0.77 -22.32
C GLU A 33 -7.50 -1.72 -22.89
N GLN A 34 -6.80 -2.47 -22.03
CA GLN A 34 -5.73 -3.39 -22.44
C GLN A 34 -5.87 -4.75 -21.75
N PRO A 35 -6.97 -5.48 -21.99
CA PRO A 35 -7.22 -6.73 -21.25
C PRO A 35 -6.17 -7.80 -21.48
N ASP A 36 -5.55 -7.85 -22.67
CA ASP A 36 -4.54 -8.86 -22.99
C ASP A 36 -3.17 -8.60 -22.34
N ALA A 37 -2.92 -7.37 -21.90
CA ALA A 37 -1.67 -7.02 -21.24
C ALA A 37 -1.63 -7.50 -19.79
N TYR A 38 -2.77 -7.80 -19.20
CA TYR A 38 -2.89 -8.15 -17.78
C TYR A 38 -3.50 -9.54 -17.63
N LYS A 39 -2.69 -10.56 -17.90
CA LYS A 39 -3.12 -11.97 -17.71
C LYS A 39 -2.99 -12.43 -16.26
N ARG A 40 -2.33 -11.66 -15.43
CA ARG A 40 -2.09 -11.97 -14.02
C ARG A 40 -3.15 -11.31 -13.14
N PRO A 41 -3.48 -11.93 -12.00
CA PRO A 41 -4.30 -11.26 -11.00
C PRO A 41 -3.67 -9.93 -10.57
N MET A 42 -4.49 -8.91 -10.38
CA MET A 42 -4.06 -7.60 -9.93
C MET A 42 -4.81 -7.22 -8.65
N TYR A 43 -4.07 -6.75 -7.66
CA TYR A 43 -4.60 -6.37 -6.36
C TYR A 43 -4.26 -4.92 -6.06
N VAL A 44 -5.14 -4.24 -5.34
CA VAL A 44 -4.89 -2.86 -4.92
C VAL A 44 -5.09 -2.76 -3.42
N GLY A 45 -4.04 -2.38 -2.70
CA GLY A 45 -4.09 -2.14 -1.27
C GLY A 45 -4.31 -0.66 -0.98
N ILE A 46 -5.43 -0.35 -0.31
CA ILE A 46 -5.78 1.01 0.08
C ILE A 46 -5.87 1.07 1.60
N TYR A 47 -5.27 2.09 2.18
CA TYR A 47 -5.13 2.25 3.62
C TYR A 47 -6.43 2.05 4.42
N SER A 48 -7.53 2.64 3.97
CA SER A 48 -8.79 2.62 4.72
C SER A 48 -9.71 1.45 4.41
N VAL A 49 -9.49 0.74 3.29
CA VAL A 49 -10.40 -0.31 2.84
C VAL A 49 -9.72 -1.66 2.62
N GLY A 50 -8.41 -1.71 2.83
CA GLY A 50 -7.63 -2.92 2.64
C GLY A 50 -7.47 -3.32 1.17
N PRO A 51 -6.93 -4.51 0.92
CA PRO A 51 -6.69 -4.99 -0.44
C PRO A 51 -8.01 -5.30 -1.15
N LYS A 52 -8.08 -4.90 -2.42
CA LYS A 52 -9.21 -5.25 -3.28
C LYS A 52 -8.73 -6.15 -4.42
N LEU A 53 -9.51 -7.17 -4.68
CA LEU A 53 -9.22 -8.14 -5.69
C LEU A 53 -9.56 -7.64 -7.08
N LYS A 54 -8.61 -7.76 -8.01
CA LYS A 54 -8.81 -7.52 -9.44
C LYS A 54 -8.26 -8.72 -10.20
N THR A 55 -9.09 -9.41 -10.95
CA THR A 55 -8.66 -10.50 -11.81
C THR A 55 -9.00 -10.20 -13.25
N HIS A 56 -8.09 -10.54 -14.15
CA HIS A 56 -8.29 -10.37 -15.59
C HIS A 56 -8.50 -11.70 -16.30
N SER A 57 -8.25 -12.80 -15.61
CA SER A 57 -8.32 -14.14 -16.20
C SER A 57 -9.67 -14.82 -16.02
N GLY A 58 -10.60 -14.22 -15.30
CA GLY A 58 -11.89 -14.83 -14.97
C GLY A 58 -11.79 -16.06 -14.06
N LYS A 59 -10.59 -16.39 -13.59
CA LYS A 59 -10.39 -17.51 -12.67
C LYS A 59 -10.67 -17.07 -11.23
N GLN A 60 -11.28 -17.95 -10.46
CA GLN A 60 -11.54 -17.70 -9.05
C GLN A 60 -10.23 -17.73 -8.26
N ILE A 61 -10.01 -16.71 -7.45
CA ILE A 61 -8.84 -16.63 -6.58
C ILE A 61 -9.22 -17.16 -5.21
N GLU A 62 -8.46 -18.11 -4.70
CA GLU A 62 -8.68 -18.73 -3.40
C GLU A 62 -8.04 -17.95 -2.26
N GLU A 63 -6.88 -17.34 -2.50
CA GLU A 63 -6.14 -16.62 -1.48
C GLU A 63 -5.44 -15.38 -2.05
N LEU A 64 -5.57 -14.26 -1.33
CA LEU A 64 -4.90 -13.01 -1.67
C LEU A 64 -3.41 -13.09 -1.30
N PRO A 65 -2.53 -12.42 -2.06
CA PRO A 65 -1.14 -12.30 -1.62
C PRO A 65 -1.08 -11.45 -0.34
N HIS A 66 -0.18 -11.81 0.57
CA HIS A 66 -0.07 -11.10 1.85
C HIS A 66 1.31 -11.29 2.48
N LEU A 67 1.65 -10.39 3.39
CA LEU A 67 2.79 -10.58 4.28
C LEU A 67 2.39 -11.57 5.39
N THR A 68 3.35 -12.36 5.87
CA THR A 68 3.05 -13.50 6.74
C THR A 68 2.44 -13.09 8.08
N ASP A 69 3.00 -12.10 8.78
CA ASP A 69 2.62 -11.79 10.16
C ASP A 69 1.93 -10.44 10.36
N VAL A 70 1.76 -9.66 9.31
CA VAL A 70 1.25 -8.29 9.41
C VAL A 70 0.60 -7.86 8.10
N CYS A 71 -0.42 -7.02 8.14
CA CYS A 71 -0.93 -6.47 6.90
C CYS A 71 0.05 -5.46 6.32
N VAL A 72 0.04 -5.32 4.99
CA VAL A 72 1.03 -4.50 4.30
C VAL A 72 0.93 -3.01 4.68
N GLN A 73 -0.28 -2.53 4.95
CA GLN A 73 -0.51 -1.16 5.37
C GLN A 73 0.14 -0.87 6.73
N GLU A 74 -0.02 -1.79 7.68
CA GLU A 74 0.63 -1.68 9.00
C GLU A 74 2.14 -1.78 8.88
N TYR A 75 2.63 -2.68 8.03
CA TYR A 75 4.06 -2.80 7.78
C TYR A 75 4.62 -1.48 7.24
N ALA A 76 3.99 -0.93 6.21
CA ALA A 76 4.42 0.32 5.60
C ALA A 76 4.41 1.48 6.62
N ALA A 77 3.35 1.60 7.41
CA ALA A 77 3.26 2.62 8.44
C ALA A 77 4.35 2.44 9.50
N GLY A 78 4.65 1.20 9.87
CA GLY A 78 5.67 0.88 10.87
C GLY A 78 7.11 1.12 10.38
N GLN A 79 7.36 1.02 9.08
CA GLN A 79 8.69 1.21 8.50
C GLN A 79 8.93 2.62 7.96
N MET A 80 7.90 3.43 7.84
CA MET A 80 7.99 4.75 7.25
C MET A 80 8.95 5.67 8.00
N VAL A 81 9.77 6.38 7.24
CA VAL A 81 10.52 7.55 7.70
C VAL A 81 10.02 8.74 6.89
N TYR A 82 9.28 9.60 7.54
CA TYR A 82 8.70 10.78 6.86
C TYR A 82 9.82 11.70 6.37
N PRO A 83 9.78 12.17 5.12
CA PRO A 83 10.79 13.12 4.64
C PRO A 83 10.83 14.37 5.52
N ALA A 84 12.00 14.69 6.05
CA ALA A 84 12.15 15.68 7.11
C ALA A 84 11.59 17.06 6.79
N GLU A 85 11.86 17.59 5.60
CA GLU A 85 11.38 18.90 5.21
C GLU A 85 9.85 18.94 5.06
N LEU A 86 9.27 17.86 4.53
CA LEU A 86 7.83 17.77 4.38
C LEU A 86 7.12 17.60 5.71
N LEU A 87 7.73 16.87 6.65
CA LEU A 87 7.21 16.75 8.01
C LEU A 87 7.26 18.09 8.74
N LYS A 88 8.38 18.80 8.63
CA LYS A 88 8.59 20.10 9.24
C LYS A 88 7.53 21.11 8.77
N ASN A 89 7.19 21.07 7.49
CA ASN A 89 6.23 21.98 6.89
C ASN A 89 4.79 21.44 6.92
N ASN A 90 4.58 20.34 7.60
CA ASN A 90 3.26 19.71 7.78
C ASN A 90 2.59 19.37 6.45
N VAL A 91 3.37 18.88 5.49
CA VAL A 91 2.89 18.55 4.15
C VAL A 91 2.37 17.12 4.10
N SER A 92 1.13 16.96 3.68
CA SER A 92 0.47 15.67 3.47
C SER A 92 0.49 15.30 2.00
N GLY A 93 0.36 14.01 1.71
CA GLY A 93 0.25 13.53 0.34
C GLY A 93 0.21 12.01 0.30
N TYR A 94 0.59 11.47 -0.85
CA TYR A 94 0.60 10.01 -1.04
C TYR A 94 1.60 9.61 -2.12
N ALA A 95 1.87 8.32 -2.16
CA ALA A 95 2.54 7.66 -3.28
C ALA A 95 1.80 6.37 -3.61
N LEU A 96 1.73 6.04 -4.88
CA LEU A 96 1.12 4.82 -5.39
C LEU A 96 2.24 3.98 -6.02
N CYS A 97 2.56 2.85 -5.40
CA CYS A 97 3.65 1.99 -5.84
C CYS A 97 3.11 0.67 -6.37
N GLU A 98 3.53 0.28 -7.57
CA GLU A 98 3.15 -0.99 -8.17
C GLU A 98 4.35 -1.93 -8.18
N PHE A 99 4.11 -3.20 -7.92
CA PHE A 99 5.13 -4.24 -7.96
C PHE A 99 4.49 -5.60 -8.26
N THR A 100 5.32 -6.54 -8.68
CA THR A 100 4.89 -7.91 -8.93
C THR A 100 5.34 -8.79 -7.77
N ILE A 101 4.47 -9.73 -7.37
CA ILE A 101 4.79 -10.76 -6.38
C ILE A 101 4.87 -12.07 -7.16
N ASP A 102 6.04 -12.68 -7.20
CA ASP A 102 6.20 -13.93 -7.96
C ASP A 102 5.68 -15.15 -7.18
N LYS A 103 5.81 -16.32 -7.78
CA LYS A 103 5.29 -17.57 -7.19
C LYS A 103 5.97 -17.94 -5.88
N GLU A 104 7.18 -17.46 -5.65
CA GLU A 104 7.93 -17.67 -4.42
C GLU A 104 7.74 -16.54 -3.39
N GLY A 105 6.93 -15.52 -3.73
CA GLY A 105 6.68 -14.38 -2.84
C GLY A 105 7.71 -13.27 -2.94
N VAL A 106 8.60 -13.32 -3.93
CA VAL A 106 9.61 -12.29 -4.13
C VAL A 106 9.00 -11.08 -4.84
N ILE A 107 9.31 -9.88 -4.37
CA ILE A 107 8.88 -8.65 -5.00
C ILE A 107 9.76 -8.36 -6.20
N LEU A 108 9.14 -8.12 -7.35
CA LEU A 108 9.81 -7.81 -8.60
C LEU A 108 9.33 -6.47 -9.15
N ARG A 109 10.24 -5.73 -9.77
CA ARG A 109 9.94 -4.51 -10.53
C ARG A 109 9.12 -3.45 -9.77
N PRO A 110 9.51 -3.10 -8.54
CA PRO A 110 8.79 -2.04 -7.84
C PRO A 110 9.01 -0.70 -8.56
N HIS A 111 7.92 0.05 -8.75
CA HIS A 111 7.96 1.35 -9.40
C HIS A 111 6.80 2.23 -8.96
N ILE A 112 6.96 3.53 -9.09
CA ILE A 112 5.94 4.49 -8.70
C ILE A 112 5.04 4.81 -9.89
N LEU A 113 3.72 4.63 -9.69
CA LEU A 113 2.73 5.02 -10.68
C LEU A 113 2.38 6.51 -10.57
N LYS A 114 2.26 7.00 -9.34
CA LYS A 114 1.88 8.38 -9.08
C LYS A 114 2.29 8.77 -7.68
N SER A 115 2.64 10.04 -7.48
CA SER A 115 2.89 10.58 -6.15
C SER A 115 2.64 12.08 -6.13
N THR A 116 2.34 12.61 -4.96
CA THR A 116 2.15 14.06 -4.78
C THR A 116 3.48 14.80 -4.67
N HIS A 117 4.54 14.10 -4.24
CA HIS A 117 5.88 14.68 -4.06
C HIS A 117 6.94 13.63 -4.37
N PRO A 118 8.08 14.03 -4.99
CA PRO A 118 9.17 13.09 -5.27
C PRO A 118 9.72 12.39 -4.02
N GLU A 119 9.74 13.10 -2.88
CA GLU A 119 10.24 12.57 -1.63
C GLU A 119 9.34 11.44 -1.10
N PHE A 120 8.04 11.57 -1.29
CA PHE A 120 7.09 10.51 -0.95
C PHE A 120 7.26 9.29 -1.86
N ALA A 121 7.52 9.53 -3.14
CA ALA A 121 7.80 8.45 -4.09
C ALA A 121 9.05 7.66 -3.67
N GLU A 122 10.13 8.34 -3.33
CA GLU A 122 11.36 7.71 -2.87
C GLU A 122 11.15 6.87 -1.62
N GLU A 123 10.43 7.41 -0.65
CA GLU A 123 10.19 6.70 0.61
C GLU A 123 9.30 5.47 0.41
N ALA A 124 8.23 5.59 -0.36
CA ALA A 124 7.36 4.45 -0.66
C ALA A 124 8.14 3.34 -1.37
N LEU A 125 8.99 3.71 -2.32
CA LEU A 125 9.81 2.75 -3.06
C LEU A 125 10.80 2.06 -2.13
N ARG A 126 11.43 2.80 -1.20
CA ARG A 126 12.33 2.23 -0.20
C ARG A 126 11.61 1.20 0.66
N ILE A 127 10.42 1.54 1.16
CA ILE A 127 9.60 0.64 1.99
C ILE A 127 9.34 -0.67 1.25
N VAL A 128 8.92 -0.59 0.00
CA VAL A 128 8.61 -1.76 -0.82
C VAL A 128 9.85 -2.61 -1.07
N LYS A 129 10.98 -1.98 -1.40
CA LYS A 129 12.23 -2.70 -1.69
C LYS A 129 12.78 -3.44 -0.47
N GLU A 130 12.48 -3.00 0.73
CA GLU A 130 12.96 -3.60 1.97
C GLU A 130 11.98 -4.61 2.57
N MET A 131 10.83 -4.83 1.94
CA MET A 131 9.85 -5.79 2.43
C MET A 131 10.38 -7.22 2.38
N PRO A 132 10.04 -8.04 3.39
CA PRO A 132 10.31 -9.47 3.33
C PRO A 132 9.47 -10.13 2.23
N ASN A 133 9.75 -11.39 1.94
CA ASN A 133 8.96 -12.14 0.97
C ASN A 133 7.50 -12.25 1.40
N TRP A 134 6.62 -12.18 0.43
CA TRP A 134 5.19 -12.34 0.62
C TRP A 134 4.77 -13.81 0.54
N THR A 135 3.59 -14.12 1.06
CA THR A 135 2.90 -15.34 0.70
C THR A 135 2.18 -15.06 -0.62
N PRO A 136 2.46 -15.81 -1.69
CA PRO A 136 1.88 -15.49 -3.01
C PRO A 136 0.39 -15.79 -3.09
N ALA A 137 -0.27 -15.21 -4.09
CA ALA A 137 -1.67 -15.49 -4.36
C ALA A 137 -1.85 -16.95 -4.80
N LEU A 138 -2.99 -17.53 -4.46
CA LEU A 138 -3.37 -18.87 -4.91
C LEU A 138 -4.55 -18.79 -5.86
N VAL A 139 -4.46 -19.50 -6.98
CA VAL A 139 -5.55 -19.67 -7.93
C VAL A 139 -5.63 -21.17 -8.24
N GLY A 140 -6.78 -21.79 -7.98
CA GLY A 140 -6.93 -23.21 -8.16
C GLY A 140 -5.94 -24.04 -7.33
N GLY A 141 -5.62 -23.59 -6.12
CA GLY A 141 -4.70 -24.26 -5.21
C GLY A 141 -3.23 -24.10 -5.57
N LYS A 142 -2.90 -23.33 -6.59
CA LYS A 142 -1.51 -23.13 -7.05
C LYS A 142 -1.07 -21.69 -6.83
N ALA A 143 0.19 -21.52 -6.41
CA ALA A 143 0.80 -20.21 -6.33
C ALA A 143 0.93 -19.59 -7.71
N VAL A 144 0.51 -18.33 -7.83
CA VAL A 144 0.59 -17.59 -9.10
C VAL A 144 1.29 -16.28 -8.92
N GLU A 145 1.90 -15.79 -9.98
CA GLU A 145 2.44 -14.44 -10.03
C GLU A 145 1.28 -13.44 -10.05
N SER A 146 1.40 -12.37 -9.29
CA SER A 146 0.35 -11.35 -9.21
C SER A 146 0.97 -9.96 -9.16
N ASP A 147 0.20 -8.95 -9.58
CA ASP A 147 0.60 -7.56 -9.47
C ASP A 147 -0.13 -6.94 -8.28
N TYR A 148 0.56 -6.05 -7.57
CA TYR A 148 0.00 -5.37 -6.40
C TYR A 148 0.29 -3.88 -6.50
N THR A 149 -0.74 -3.08 -6.27
CA THR A 149 -0.60 -1.63 -6.19
C THR A 149 -0.87 -1.20 -4.75
N LEU A 150 0.13 -0.61 -4.12
CA LEU A 150 0.07 -0.17 -2.74
C LEU A 150 -0.09 1.35 -2.69
N TYR A 151 -1.16 1.80 -2.05
CA TYR A 151 -1.37 3.20 -1.73
C TYR A 151 -0.71 3.50 -0.38
N VAL A 152 0.27 4.41 -0.39
CA VAL A 152 1.00 4.80 0.82
C VAL A 152 0.64 6.26 1.14
N PRO A 153 -0.23 6.48 2.14
CA PRO A 153 -0.54 7.85 2.58
C PRO A 153 0.56 8.40 3.47
N PHE A 154 0.83 9.69 3.32
CA PHE A 154 1.76 10.44 4.15
C PHE A 154 0.97 11.53 4.87
N ARG A 155 0.73 11.32 6.15
CA ARG A 155 0.00 12.26 7.01
C ARG A 155 0.82 12.55 8.25
N PRO A 156 1.27 13.78 8.46
CA PRO A 156 2.20 14.11 9.55
C PRO A 156 1.69 13.70 10.93
N GLN A 157 0.41 13.92 11.21
CA GLN A 157 -0.15 13.60 12.53
C GLN A 157 -0.13 12.08 12.80
N LEU A 158 -0.52 11.27 11.83
CA LEU A 158 -0.48 9.82 11.99
C LEU A 158 0.95 9.31 12.15
N TYR A 159 1.88 9.89 11.42
CA TYR A 159 3.28 9.52 11.55
C TYR A 159 3.79 9.79 12.97
N LYS A 160 3.47 10.93 13.54
CA LYS A 160 3.88 11.27 14.91
C LYS A 160 3.27 10.29 15.93
N GLU A 161 2.03 9.89 15.74
CA GLU A 161 1.39 8.89 16.58
C GLU A 161 2.07 7.52 16.46
N GLN A 162 2.44 7.14 15.24
CA GLN A 162 3.17 5.89 15.00
C GLN A 162 4.55 5.89 15.63
N LEU A 163 5.25 7.02 15.63
CA LEU A 163 6.54 7.13 16.31
C LEU A 163 6.41 6.88 17.81
N GLN A 164 5.36 7.41 18.44
CA GLN A 164 5.10 7.16 19.85
C GLN A 164 4.86 5.68 20.15
N ILE A 165 4.13 5.01 19.27
CA ILE A 165 3.88 3.56 19.40
C ILE A 165 5.18 2.78 19.26
N ARG A 166 6.03 3.11 18.29
CA ARG A 166 7.35 2.47 18.12
C ARG A 166 8.23 2.63 19.35
N GLU A 167 8.26 3.82 19.93
CA GLU A 167 9.03 4.09 21.14
C GLU A 167 8.54 3.26 22.32
N ARG A 168 7.22 3.13 22.49
CA ARG A 168 6.64 2.29 23.54
C ARG A 168 7.00 0.82 23.36
N GLU A 169 6.94 0.32 22.13
CA GLU A 169 7.31 -1.08 21.83
C GLU A 169 8.78 -1.35 22.14
N LEU A 170 9.68 -0.42 21.80
CA LEU A 170 11.10 -0.54 22.13
C LEU A 170 11.34 -0.51 23.63
N SER A 171 10.63 0.32 24.38
CA SER A 171 10.75 0.39 25.84
C SER A 171 10.33 -0.91 26.51
N LYS A 172 9.32 -1.62 25.97
CA LYS A 172 8.85 -2.88 26.52
C LYS A 172 9.83 -4.04 26.34
N LYS A 173 10.76 -3.93 25.39
CA LYS A 173 11.75 -4.98 25.10
C LYS A 173 13.02 -4.84 25.97
N HIS A 174 13.09 -3.82 26.76
CA HIS A 174 14.16 -3.57 27.71
C HIS A 174 13.62 -3.58 29.13
#